data_4eafde6238be819aa910cd7fb729f27d
#
_entry.id   4eafde6238be819aa910cd7fb729f27d
#
_cell.length_a   1.000
_cell.length_b   1.000
_cell.length_c   1.000
_cell.angle_alpha   90.00
_cell.angle_beta   90.00
_cell.angle_gamma   90.00
#
_symmetry.space_group_name_H-M   'P 1'
#
loop_
_entity.id
_entity.type
_entity.pdbx_description
1 polymer ?
#
loop_
_entity_poly.entity_id
_entity_poly.type
_entity_poly.pdbx_seq_one_letter_code
_entity_poly.pdbx_strand_id
1 'polypeptide(L)'
;MKPIVALVGRPNVGKSTLFNRLVGERLAIVDETPGTTRDRLFGEAEWNGRAFHVVDTGGIDPTHGGRTPLSIGSADFVEDIRKQARAAIDEADAVLFVVDGDAGVTAPDLEVANILRRSQKKLGTGSFWPPIFVVVNKAESQERRDAAPQFYELGLGDPYPVSAVHGTGTGDLLDALVEVFPPQEMEEEDESIKIAIVGKPNAGKSSLLNKLVGEERAIVSPIPGTTRDATDTKIDVNGLEVTLIDTAGIRKRGKIEHGVEEYSVLRSFKAIERADVALLMIDATTGITAQDAHIAGFILEEWKSCVVVVNKWDAVEKDAFTMEEFTRKIRSDLNFMDYVPLLFISAKTGQRVDQVLPMALRVQEERLARLTTSKINEVIHKAQDAHPHPSHAGRQLKMFYGTQVRSDPPTFMIYVNEPKLMHFTYLRYLENQIRAEYGFLGTPIKIVTKGRRE
;
A
#
# COMPACT_ATOMS: atom_id res chain seq x y z
N MET A 1 -11.14 -1.04 -8.33
CA MET A 1 -10.11 -1.56 -7.40
C MET A 1 -9.18 -2.48 -8.18
N LYS A 2 -7.86 -2.38 -7.98
CA LYS A 2 -6.89 -3.28 -8.60
C LYS A 2 -6.87 -4.62 -7.86
N PRO A 3 -6.90 -5.78 -8.56
CA PRO A 3 -6.78 -7.09 -7.92
C PRO A 3 -5.46 -7.24 -7.14
N ILE A 4 -5.50 -7.94 -6.01
CA ILE A 4 -4.31 -8.26 -5.21
C ILE A 4 -3.89 -9.70 -5.44
N VAL A 5 -2.63 -9.88 -5.81
CA VAL A 5 -1.98 -11.17 -6.04
C VAL A 5 -0.94 -11.43 -4.95
N ALA A 6 -1.15 -12.45 -4.12
CA ALA A 6 -0.26 -12.78 -3.03
C ALA A 6 0.71 -13.90 -3.41
N LEU A 7 2.01 -13.70 -3.16
CA LEU A 7 3.05 -14.72 -3.30
C LEU A 7 3.18 -15.51 -1.99
N VAL A 8 2.95 -16.80 -2.03
CA VAL A 8 3.06 -17.72 -0.88
C VAL A 8 4.06 -18.83 -1.22
N GLY A 9 4.80 -19.31 -0.25
CA GLY A 9 5.74 -20.40 -0.42
C GLY A 9 6.86 -20.36 0.62
N ARG A 10 7.59 -21.45 0.76
CA ARG A 10 8.70 -21.55 1.70
C ARG A 10 9.84 -20.56 1.39
N PRO A 11 10.72 -20.25 2.32
CA PRO A 11 11.90 -19.42 2.06
C PRO A 11 12.79 -20.01 0.95
N ASN A 12 13.47 -19.13 0.22
CA ASN A 12 14.45 -19.43 -0.83
C ASN A 12 13.92 -20.12 -2.10
N VAL A 13 12.60 -20.21 -2.28
CA VAL A 13 12.01 -20.66 -3.57
C VAL A 13 12.03 -19.57 -4.65
N GLY A 14 12.44 -18.36 -4.30
CA GLY A 14 12.58 -17.25 -5.23
C GLY A 14 11.35 -16.34 -5.32
N LYS A 15 10.52 -16.24 -4.25
CA LYS A 15 9.36 -15.33 -4.20
C LYS A 15 9.74 -13.88 -4.51
N SER A 16 10.74 -13.34 -3.82
CA SER A 16 11.17 -11.94 -4.03
C SER A 16 11.78 -11.72 -5.41
N THR A 17 12.42 -12.73 -6.01
CA THR A 17 12.90 -12.66 -7.40
C THR A 17 11.72 -12.62 -8.37
N LEU A 18 10.70 -13.46 -8.13
CA LEU A 18 9.48 -13.46 -8.93
C LEU A 18 8.70 -12.15 -8.75
N PHE A 19 8.58 -11.67 -7.53
CA PHE A 19 7.99 -10.35 -7.23
C PHE A 19 8.64 -9.25 -8.07
N ASN A 20 9.98 -9.13 -8.01
CA ASN A 20 10.71 -8.12 -8.79
C ASN A 20 10.52 -8.29 -10.29
N ARG A 21 10.37 -9.52 -10.78
CA ARG A 21 10.10 -9.82 -12.19
C ARG A 21 8.70 -9.38 -12.62
N LEU A 22 7.68 -9.64 -11.79
CA LEU A 22 6.28 -9.31 -12.10
C LEU A 22 6.02 -7.81 -12.04
N VAL A 23 6.60 -7.13 -11.05
CA VAL A 23 6.48 -5.67 -10.90
C VAL A 23 7.24 -4.92 -12.01
N GLY A 24 8.25 -5.54 -12.63
CA GLY A 24 8.90 -5.11 -13.87
C GLY A 24 9.74 -3.83 -13.77
N GLU A 25 10.29 -3.41 -14.95
CA GLU A 25 11.17 -2.25 -15.09
C GLU A 25 10.48 -0.88 -14.93
N ARG A 26 9.17 -0.81 -14.73
CA ARG A 26 8.48 0.45 -14.40
C ARG A 26 8.96 1.09 -13.10
N LEU A 27 9.63 0.33 -12.25
CA LEU A 27 10.31 0.83 -11.05
C LEU A 27 11.50 1.76 -11.35
N ALA A 28 11.99 1.82 -12.57
CA ALA A 28 13.06 2.74 -12.97
C ALA A 28 12.63 4.22 -13.04
N ILE A 29 11.36 4.55 -12.83
CA ILE A 29 10.84 5.93 -12.83
C ILE A 29 10.35 6.37 -11.44
N VAL A 30 10.20 5.46 -10.49
CA VAL A 30 9.93 5.81 -9.10
C VAL A 30 11.26 5.81 -8.36
N ASP A 31 11.80 7.01 -8.20
CA ASP A 31 13.00 7.37 -7.48
C ASP A 31 13.35 6.44 -6.31
N GLU A 32 14.64 6.12 -6.21
CA GLU A 32 15.30 5.73 -4.97
C GLU A 32 15.09 6.85 -3.93
N THR A 33 13.93 6.90 -3.32
CA THR A 33 13.72 7.73 -2.14
C THR A 33 14.60 7.13 -1.03
N PRO A 34 15.61 7.86 -0.53
CA PRO A 34 16.42 7.38 0.58
C PRO A 34 15.51 7.16 1.79
N GLY A 35 15.36 5.91 2.21
CA GLY A 35 14.50 5.52 3.35
C GLY A 35 13.46 4.44 3.04
N THR A 36 13.12 4.19 1.77
CA THR A 36 12.39 2.99 1.38
C THR A 36 13.40 1.86 1.22
N THR A 37 13.52 1.07 2.28
CA THR A 37 14.47 -0.04 2.40
C THR A 37 14.27 -1.09 1.29
N ARG A 38 15.33 -1.82 0.99
CA ARG A 38 15.49 -2.90 0.01
C ARG A 38 14.43 -4.02 0.04
N ASP A 39 13.51 -4.01 1.00
CA ASP A 39 12.48 -5.04 1.17
C ASP A 39 11.10 -4.47 0.78
N ARG A 40 10.87 -4.32 -0.54
CA ARG A 40 9.54 -3.98 -1.05
C ARG A 40 8.62 -5.17 -0.91
N LEU A 41 7.59 -5.02 -0.09
CA LEU A 41 6.54 -6.02 0.11
C LEU A 41 5.42 -5.92 -0.92
N PHE A 42 5.36 -4.80 -1.63
CA PHE A 42 4.30 -4.40 -2.56
C PHE A 42 4.85 -3.86 -3.85
N GLY A 43 4.15 -4.14 -4.94
CA GLY A 43 4.43 -3.52 -6.22
C GLY A 43 3.22 -3.59 -7.13
N GLU A 44 3.10 -2.61 -8.01
CA GLU A 44 2.12 -2.59 -9.07
C GLU A 44 2.69 -3.30 -10.31
N ALA A 45 1.89 -4.20 -10.88
CA ALA A 45 2.16 -4.87 -12.14
C ALA A 45 1.03 -4.59 -13.13
N GLU A 46 1.32 -4.69 -14.42
CA GLU A 46 0.33 -4.57 -15.47
C GLU A 46 0.58 -5.62 -16.55
N TRP A 47 -0.49 -6.30 -16.96
CA TRP A 47 -0.44 -7.27 -18.04
C TRP A 47 -1.71 -7.18 -18.90
N ASN A 48 -1.56 -7.14 -20.22
CA ASN A 48 -2.68 -7.02 -21.17
C ASN A 48 -3.65 -5.86 -20.84
N GLY A 49 -3.12 -4.72 -20.34
CA GLY A 49 -3.92 -3.56 -19.97
C GLY A 49 -4.66 -3.69 -18.63
N ARG A 50 -4.42 -4.76 -17.85
CA ARG A 50 -4.96 -4.96 -16.51
C ARG A 50 -3.87 -4.70 -15.48
N ALA A 51 -4.06 -3.66 -14.68
CA ALA A 51 -3.19 -3.36 -13.54
C ALA A 51 -3.64 -4.16 -12.30
N PHE A 52 -2.68 -4.65 -11.53
CA PHE A 52 -2.90 -5.39 -10.27
C PHE A 52 -1.73 -5.18 -9.31
N HIS A 53 -1.98 -5.43 -8.02
CA HIS A 53 -0.95 -5.38 -6.99
C HIS A 53 -0.35 -6.76 -6.75
N VAL A 54 0.96 -6.84 -6.60
CA VAL A 54 1.68 -8.05 -6.20
C VAL A 54 2.21 -7.85 -4.78
N VAL A 55 2.05 -8.88 -3.94
CA VAL A 55 2.45 -8.85 -2.53
C VAL A 55 3.34 -10.03 -2.20
N ASP A 56 4.56 -9.78 -1.69
CA ASP A 56 5.40 -10.82 -1.11
C ASP A 56 5.06 -11.02 0.37
N THR A 57 4.29 -12.07 0.67
CA THR A 57 3.87 -12.37 2.05
C THR A 57 5.04 -12.80 2.95
N GLY A 58 6.15 -13.25 2.38
CA GLY A 58 7.34 -13.66 3.13
C GLY A 58 8.09 -12.51 3.79
N GLY A 59 7.92 -11.28 3.32
CA GLY A 59 8.53 -10.08 3.89
C GLY A 59 7.62 -9.33 4.88
N ILE A 60 6.36 -9.75 5.06
CA ILE A 60 5.39 -9.06 5.92
C ILE A 60 5.67 -9.26 7.42
N ASP A 61 6.45 -10.29 7.79
CA ASP A 61 6.78 -10.55 9.20
C ASP A 61 8.07 -9.82 9.63
N PRO A 62 7.96 -8.72 10.43
CA PRO A 62 9.11 -7.98 10.93
C PRO A 62 9.92 -8.73 12.01
N THR A 63 9.45 -9.90 12.48
CA THR A 63 10.16 -10.66 13.54
C THR A 63 11.44 -11.32 13.06
N HIS A 64 11.68 -11.38 11.74
CA HIS A 64 12.87 -11.99 11.15
C HIS A 64 14.07 -11.05 10.99
N GLY A 65 13.95 -9.78 11.36
CA GLY A 65 15.06 -8.81 11.38
C GLY A 65 16.08 -9.14 12.48
N GLY A 66 16.95 -10.13 12.26
CA GLY A 66 18.11 -10.40 13.13
C GLY A 66 18.12 -11.74 13.86
N ARG A 67 17.16 -12.63 13.65
CA ARG A 67 17.25 -14.02 14.13
C ARG A 67 17.89 -14.93 13.10
N THR A 68 18.68 -15.90 13.55
CA THR A 68 19.19 -17.01 12.75
C THR A 68 18.01 -17.67 12.00
N PRO A 69 18.19 -18.02 10.71
CA PRO A 69 17.14 -18.70 9.94
C PRO A 69 16.62 -19.90 10.73
N LEU A 70 15.30 -19.95 10.95
CA LEU A 70 14.65 -21.08 11.59
C LEU A 70 14.99 -22.35 10.80
N SER A 71 15.33 -23.43 11.49
CA SER A 71 15.60 -24.71 10.82
C SER A 71 14.35 -25.18 10.10
N ILE A 72 14.50 -25.54 8.82
CA ILE A 72 13.40 -26.08 7.99
C ILE A 72 12.76 -27.26 8.74
N GLY A 73 11.45 -27.15 9.07
CA GLY A 73 10.72 -28.19 9.81
C GLY A 73 10.55 -27.92 11.31
N SER A 74 11.01 -26.76 11.86
CA SER A 74 10.66 -26.35 13.21
C SER A 74 9.15 -26.01 13.31
N ALA A 75 8.54 -26.19 14.49
CA ALA A 75 7.13 -25.87 14.72
C ALA A 75 6.83 -24.38 14.43
N ASP A 76 7.76 -23.49 14.77
CA ASP A 76 7.65 -22.05 14.52
C ASP A 76 7.67 -21.72 13.02
N PHE A 77 8.50 -22.44 12.24
CA PHE A 77 8.56 -22.29 10.77
C PHE A 77 7.25 -22.68 10.09
N VAL A 78 6.64 -23.77 10.51
CA VAL A 78 5.35 -24.23 9.98
C VAL A 78 4.24 -23.26 10.35
N GLU A 79 4.26 -22.70 11.55
CA GLU A 79 3.27 -21.73 12.01
C GLU A 79 3.33 -20.43 11.21
N ASP A 80 4.52 -19.92 10.91
CA ASP A 80 4.70 -18.70 10.09
C ASP A 80 4.17 -18.90 8.66
N ILE A 81 4.48 -20.02 8.04
CA ILE A 81 3.96 -20.34 6.69
C ILE A 81 2.42 -20.49 6.73
N ARG A 82 1.87 -21.10 7.78
CA ARG A 82 0.41 -21.20 7.96
C ARG A 82 -0.26 -19.83 8.03
N LYS A 83 0.33 -18.91 8.76
CA LYS A 83 -0.15 -17.52 8.87
C LYS A 83 -0.15 -16.84 7.52
N GLN A 84 0.97 -16.90 6.78
CA GLN A 84 1.10 -16.32 5.45
C GLN A 84 0.07 -16.88 4.47
N ALA A 85 -0.12 -18.22 4.45
CA ALA A 85 -1.08 -18.87 3.57
C ALA A 85 -2.53 -18.46 3.87
N ARG A 86 -2.89 -18.34 5.16
CA ARG A 86 -4.23 -17.86 5.56
C ARG A 86 -4.43 -16.40 5.16
N ALA A 87 -3.43 -15.53 5.39
CA ALA A 87 -3.48 -14.13 4.96
C ALA A 87 -3.78 -13.99 3.48
N ALA A 88 -3.04 -14.75 2.67
CA ALA A 88 -3.20 -14.74 1.23
C ALA A 88 -4.62 -15.17 0.81
N ILE A 89 -5.16 -16.22 1.43
CA ILE A 89 -6.51 -16.75 1.13
C ILE A 89 -7.62 -15.76 1.54
N ASP A 90 -7.44 -15.06 2.65
CA ASP A 90 -8.51 -14.20 3.18
C ASP A 90 -8.60 -12.85 2.46
N GLU A 91 -7.49 -12.35 1.91
CA GLU A 91 -7.41 -10.96 1.44
C GLU A 91 -6.98 -10.82 -0.04
N ALA A 92 -6.38 -11.85 -0.67
CA ALA A 92 -5.97 -11.78 -2.07
C ALA A 92 -7.11 -12.14 -3.03
N ASP A 93 -7.02 -11.62 -4.26
CA ASP A 93 -7.91 -11.97 -5.37
C ASP A 93 -7.36 -13.15 -6.17
N ALA A 94 -6.04 -13.42 -6.07
CA ALA A 94 -5.38 -14.64 -6.53
C ALA A 94 -4.15 -14.94 -5.68
N VAL A 95 -3.76 -16.21 -5.61
CA VAL A 95 -2.57 -16.67 -4.86
C VAL A 95 -1.62 -17.37 -5.80
N LEU A 96 -0.36 -16.94 -5.84
CA LEU A 96 0.74 -17.62 -6.50
C LEU A 96 1.49 -18.45 -5.46
N PHE A 97 1.28 -19.75 -5.47
CA PHE A 97 2.01 -20.69 -4.62
C PHE A 97 3.33 -21.06 -5.30
N VAL A 98 4.42 -20.43 -4.84
CA VAL A 98 5.75 -20.56 -5.43
C VAL A 98 6.48 -21.74 -4.81
N VAL A 99 6.90 -22.68 -5.64
CA VAL A 99 7.68 -23.88 -5.30
C VAL A 99 8.98 -23.93 -6.08
N ASP A 100 9.93 -24.73 -5.61
CA ASP A 100 11.28 -24.84 -6.19
C ASP A 100 11.35 -26.02 -7.17
N GLY A 101 11.47 -25.74 -8.47
CA GLY A 101 11.56 -26.76 -9.52
C GLY A 101 12.84 -27.60 -9.47
N ASP A 102 13.91 -27.09 -8.83
CA ASP A 102 15.18 -27.83 -8.66
C ASP A 102 15.10 -28.81 -7.49
N ALA A 103 14.41 -28.43 -6.42
CA ALA A 103 14.25 -29.30 -5.23
C ALA A 103 13.14 -30.34 -5.37
N GLY A 104 12.24 -30.20 -6.36
CA GLY A 104 11.02 -31.02 -6.47
C GLY A 104 10.01 -30.77 -5.34
N VAL A 105 9.00 -31.62 -5.25
CA VAL A 105 7.97 -31.55 -4.21
C VAL A 105 8.55 -31.97 -2.85
N THR A 106 8.41 -31.09 -1.86
CA THR A 106 8.89 -31.35 -0.49
C THR A 106 7.74 -31.46 0.51
N ALA A 107 7.98 -32.09 1.67
CA ALA A 107 6.97 -32.20 2.72
C ALA A 107 6.41 -30.87 3.19
N PRO A 108 7.20 -29.79 3.37
CA PRO A 108 6.68 -28.44 3.63
C PRO A 108 5.77 -27.91 2.51
N ASP A 109 6.07 -28.16 1.23
CA ASP A 109 5.22 -27.73 0.11
C ASP A 109 3.85 -28.43 0.17
N LEU A 110 3.81 -29.72 0.48
CA LEU A 110 2.56 -30.48 0.67
C LEU A 110 1.74 -29.93 1.84
N GLU A 111 2.39 -29.55 2.92
CA GLU A 111 1.70 -28.95 4.08
C GLU A 111 1.07 -27.62 3.73
N VAL A 112 1.81 -26.72 3.07
CA VAL A 112 1.30 -25.41 2.59
C VAL A 112 0.15 -25.63 1.60
N ALA A 113 0.29 -26.54 0.64
CA ALA A 113 -0.76 -26.87 -0.32
C ALA A 113 -2.06 -27.36 0.37
N ASN A 114 -1.93 -28.18 1.41
CA ASN A 114 -3.07 -28.62 2.20
C ASN A 114 -3.77 -27.48 2.95
N ILE A 115 -3.00 -26.52 3.50
CA ILE A 115 -3.54 -25.35 4.18
C ILE A 115 -4.29 -24.46 3.17
N LEU A 116 -3.66 -24.14 2.05
CA LEU A 116 -4.25 -23.32 1.00
C LEU A 116 -5.58 -23.93 0.52
N ARG A 117 -5.59 -25.23 0.17
CA ARG A 117 -6.77 -25.94 -0.31
C ARG A 117 -7.93 -25.97 0.70
N ARG A 118 -7.63 -26.19 1.99
CA ARG A 118 -8.64 -26.22 3.06
C ARG A 118 -9.20 -24.86 3.41
N SER A 119 -8.44 -23.80 3.16
CA SER A 119 -8.81 -22.42 3.49
C SER A 119 -9.58 -21.74 2.37
N GLN A 120 -9.52 -22.25 1.13
CA GLN A 120 -10.33 -21.73 0.02
C GLN A 120 -11.84 -21.83 0.32
N LYS A 121 -12.59 -20.81 -0.08
CA LYS A 121 -14.07 -20.79 0.01
C LYS A 121 -14.66 -21.40 -1.26
N LYS A 122 -15.59 -22.34 -1.10
CA LYS A 122 -16.32 -22.89 -2.24
C LYS A 122 -17.42 -21.91 -2.65
N LEU A 123 -17.38 -21.47 -3.91
CA LEU A 123 -18.41 -20.64 -4.50
C LEU A 123 -19.62 -21.49 -4.96
N GLY A 124 -20.80 -20.86 -5.09
CA GLY A 124 -22.02 -21.54 -5.55
C GLY A 124 -21.92 -22.15 -6.95
N THR A 125 -20.95 -21.72 -7.76
CA THR A 125 -20.62 -22.27 -9.09
C THR A 125 -19.79 -23.55 -9.04
N GLY A 126 -19.35 -24.00 -7.84
CA GLY A 126 -18.48 -25.14 -7.65
C GLY A 126 -16.98 -24.83 -7.74
N SER A 127 -16.61 -23.59 -8.12
CA SER A 127 -15.23 -23.09 -8.10
C SER A 127 -14.78 -22.71 -6.68
N PHE A 128 -13.47 -22.59 -6.51
CA PHE A 128 -12.86 -22.21 -5.23
C PHE A 128 -12.27 -20.81 -5.33
N TRP A 129 -12.35 -20.05 -4.23
CA TRP A 129 -11.87 -18.67 -4.16
C TRP A 129 -10.97 -18.46 -2.93
N PRO A 130 -9.86 -17.69 -3.04
CA PRO A 130 -9.27 -17.19 -4.30
C PRO A 130 -8.68 -18.32 -5.16
N PRO A 131 -8.53 -18.13 -6.49
CA PRO A 131 -7.82 -19.07 -7.34
C PRO A 131 -6.35 -19.16 -6.92
N ILE A 132 -5.79 -20.37 -6.96
CA ILE A 132 -4.40 -20.64 -6.60
C ILE A 132 -3.67 -21.16 -7.83
N PHE A 133 -2.53 -20.57 -8.15
CA PHE A 133 -1.64 -20.97 -9.23
C PHE A 133 -0.37 -21.59 -8.64
N VAL A 134 -0.06 -22.82 -9.03
CA VAL A 134 1.19 -23.48 -8.63
C VAL A 134 2.31 -22.98 -9.54
N VAL A 135 3.23 -22.18 -9.01
CA VAL A 135 4.33 -21.58 -9.77
C VAL A 135 5.62 -22.35 -9.47
N VAL A 136 6.05 -23.17 -10.43
CA VAL A 136 7.29 -23.95 -10.35
C VAL A 136 8.45 -23.07 -10.81
N ASN A 137 9.08 -22.38 -9.85
CA ASN A 137 10.19 -21.48 -10.14
C ASN A 137 11.53 -22.23 -10.28
N LYS A 138 12.54 -21.55 -10.83
CA LYS A 138 13.87 -22.08 -11.16
C LYS A 138 13.84 -23.11 -12.30
N ALA A 139 12.86 -23.03 -13.18
CA ALA A 139 12.73 -23.89 -14.35
C ALA A 139 13.51 -23.32 -15.57
N GLU A 140 14.84 -23.10 -15.38
CA GLU A 140 15.70 -22.51 -16.42
C GLU A 140 15.92 -23.44 -17.61
N SER A 141 16.07 -24.76 -17.37
CA SER A 141 16.34 -25.75 -18.41
C SER A 141 15.05 -26.41 -18.93
N GLN A 142 15.09 -26.95 -20.16
CA GLN A 142 13.97 -27.72 -20.71
C GLN A 142 13.62 -28.92 -19.82
N GLU A 143 14.64 -29.62 -19.32
CA GLU A 143 14.49 -30.79 -18.43
C GLU A 143 13.67 -30.45 -17.19
N ARG A 144 13.94 -29.28 -16.56
CA ARG A 144 13.18 -28.82 -15.39
C ARG A 144 11.77 -28.44 -15.73
N ARG A 145 11.53 -27.86 -16.89
CA ARG A 145 10.16 -27.57 -17.38
C ARG A 145 9.39 -28.85 -17.64
N ASP A 146 10.02 -29.86 -18.23
CA ASP A 146 9.42 -31.16 -18.49
C ASP A 146 9.16 -31.96 -17.20
N ALA A 147 9.85 -31.63 -16.11
CA ALA A 147 9.62 -32.21 -14.77
C ALA A 147 8.48 -31.51 -14.00
N ALA A 148 7.93 -30.37 -14.46
CA ALA A 148 6.85 -29.66 -13.79
C ALA A 148 5.60 -30.51 -13.47
N PRO A 149 5.21 -31.52 -14.26
CA PRO A 149 4.06 -32.37 -13.95
C PRO A 149 4.12 -33.08 -12.59
N GLN A 150 5.31 -33.30 -11.98
CA GLN A 150 5.39 -33.87 -10.63
C GLN A 150 4.62 -33.02 -9.59
N PHE A 151 4.49 -31.70 -9.82
CA PHE A 151 3.81 -30.80 -8.90
C PHE A 151 2.28 -30.89 -8.92
N TYR A 152 1.68 -31.72 -9.81
CA TYR A 152 0.27 -32.11 -9.69
C TYR A 152 -0.02 -32.82 -8.36
N GLU A 153 0.99 -33.43 -7.72
CA GLU A 153 0.88 -34.04 -6.40
C GLU A 153 0.38 -33.06 -5.32
N LEU A 154 0.61 -31.75 -5.51
CA LEU A 154 0.11 -30.69 -4.62
C LEU A 154 -1.43 -30.55 -4.65
N GLY A 155 -2.10 -31.02 -5.69
CA GLY A 155 -3.56 -31.03 -5.82
C GLY A 155 -4.20 -29.64 -5.88
N LEU A 156 -3.50 -28.66 -6.49
CA LEU A 156 -3.93 -27.26 -6.62
C LEU A 156 -4.10 -26.81 -8.08
N GLY A 157 -4.19 -27.72 -9.03
CA GLY A 157 -4.36 -27.43 -10.46
C GLY A 157 -3.04 -27.51 -11.24
N ASP A 158 -3.02 -26.89 -12.40
CA ASP A 158 -1.91 -26.95 -13.34
C ASP A 158 -0.66 -26.24 -12.82
N PRO A 159 0.53 -26.87 -12.88
CA PRO A 159 1.77 -26.21 -12.51
C PRO A 159 2.29 -25.34 -13.67
N TYR A 160 2.69 -24.10 -13.36
CA TYR A 160 3.29 -23.14 -14.27
C TYR A 160 4.81 -23.12 -14.09
N PRO A 161 5.61 -23.75 -14.97
CA PRO A 161 7.06 -23.71 -14.90
C PRO A 161 7.58 -22.33 -15.35
N VAL A 162 8.26 -21.63 -14.42
CA VAL A 162 8.79 -20.29 -14.67
C VAL A 162 10.27 -20.20 -14.29
N SER A 163 10.98 -19.26 -14.91
CA SER A 163 12.25 -18.78 -14.41
C SER A 163 12.11 -17.29 -14.04
N ALA A 164 12.02 -17.00 -12.76
CA ALA A 164 11.94 -15.63 -12.27
C ALA A 164 13.17 -14.81 -12.67
N VAL A 165 14.35 -15.43 -12.78
CA VAL A 165 15.61 -14.78 -13.20
C VAL A 165 15.56 -14.39 -14.68
N HIS A 166 15.13 -15.30 -15.56
CA HIS A 166 15.17 -15.11 -17.01
C HIS A 166 13.85 -14.65 -17.61
N GLY A 167 12.73 -14.70 -16.85
CA GLY A 167 11.38 -14.34 -17.33
C GLY A 167 10.73 -15.40 -18.22
N THR A 168 11.32 -16.59 -18.36
CA THR A 168 10.73 -17.68 -19.16
C THR A 168 9.48 -18.21 -18.46
N GLY A 169 8.38 -18.42 -19.19
CA GLY A 169 7.12 -18.96 -18.69
C GLY A 169 6.27 -17.97 -17.88
N THR A 170 6.76 -16.75 -17.62
CA THR A 170 6.00 -15.75 -16.87
C THR A 170 4.81 -15.20 -17.68
N GLY A 171 4.89 -15.17 -19.01
CA GLY A 171 3.79 -14.74 -19.87
C GLY A 171 2.56 -15.63 -19.72
N ASP A 172 2.73 -16.95 -19.82
CA ASP A 172 1.64 -17.92 -19.69
C ASP A 172 0.98 -17.85 -18.30
N LEU A 173 1.80 -17.65 -17.25
CA LEU A 173 1.30 -17.44 -15.90
C LEU A 173 0.48 -16.16 -15.79
N LEU A 174 0.96 -15.07 -16.38
CA LEU A 174 0.29 -13.75 -16.34
C LEU A 174 -1.00 -13.75 -17.17
N ASP A 175 -1.04 -14.44 -18.30
CA ASP A 175 -2.27 -14.60 -19.11
C ASP A 175 -3.34 -15.32 -18.30
N ALA A 176 -3.01 -16.45 -17.68
CA ALA A 176 -3.92 -17.22 -16.83
C ALA A 176 -4.36 -16.42 -15.59
N LEU A 177 -3.47 -15.62 -15.02
CA LEU A 177 -3.75 -14.78 -13.87
C LEU A 177 -4.77 -13.67 -14.18
N VAL A 178 -4.58 -12.96 -15.30
CA VAL A 178 -5.46 -11.86 -15.69
C VAL A 178 -6.86 -12.37 -16.07
N GLU A 179 -6.98 -13.59 -16.59
CA GLU A 179 -8.25 -14.20 -16.97
C GLU A 179 -9.19 -14.43 -15.77
N VAL A 180 -8.64 -14.71 -14.59
CA VAL A 180 -9.42 -14.95 -13.36
C VAL A 180 -9.79 -13.68 -12.59
N PHE A 181 -9.24 -12.54 -12.97
CA PHE A 181 -9.55 -11.28 -12.28
C PHE A 181 -11.01 -10.89 -12.46
N PRO A 182 -11.64 -10.38 -11.39
CA PRO A 182 -13.01 -9.87 -11.49
C PRO A 182 -13.11 -8.79 -12.59
N PRO A 183 -14.25 -8.67 -13.27
CA PRO A 183 -14.48 -7.60 -14.24
C PRO A 183 -14.18 -6.24 -13.60
N GLN A 184 -13.56 -5.35 -14.36
CA GLN A 184 -13.33 -3.99 -13.91
C GLN A 184 -14.66 -3.25 -13.98
N GLU A 185 -15.34 -3.15 -12.84
CA GLU A 185 -16.61 -2.43 -12.75
C GLU A 185 -16.33 -0.92 -12.74
N MET A 186 -17.13 -0.18 -13.51
CA MET A 186 -17.19 1.28 -13.37
C MET A 186 -17.76 1.59 -11.98
N GLU A 187 -16.98 2.22 -11.12
CA GLU A 187 -17.46 2.71 -9.84
C GLU A 187 -18.53 3.78 -10.11
N GLU A 188 -19.73 3.61 -9.54
CA GLU A 188 -20.68 4.72 -9.45
C GLU A 188 -20.00 5.82 -8.63
N GLU A 189 -20.07 7.06 -9.12
CA GLU A 189 -19.50 8.23 -8.44
C GLU A 189 -20.25 8.43 -7.11
N ASP A 190 -19.69 7.90 -6.02
CA ASP A 190 -20.12 8.20 -4.66
C ASP A 190 -19.38 9.48 -4.24
N GLU A 191 -20.11 10.59 -4.13
CA GLU A 191 -19.59 11.91 -3.77
C GLU A 191 -19.13 12.01 -2.30
N SER A 192 -19.34 10.97 -1.48
CA SER A 192 -18.91 10.98 -0.09
C SER A 192 -17.40 10.96 0.05
N ILE A 193 -16.86 11.68 1.05
CA ILE A 193 -15.44 11.66 1.36
C ILE A 193 -15.08 10.35 2.03
N LYS A 194 -14.20 9.57 1.40
CA LYS A 194 -13.81 8.23 1.84
C LYS A 194 -12.58 8.28 2.75
N ILE A 195 -12.72 7.83 3.99
CA ILE A 195 -11.65 7.84 4.99
C ILE A 195 -11.32 6.42 5.43
N ALA A 196 -10.06 6.01 5.31
CA ALA A 196 -9.57 4.73 5.82
C ALA A 196 -8.81 4.90 7.14
N ILE A 197 -9.10 4.04 8.14
CA ILE A 197 -8.35 3.97 9.40
C ILE A 197 -7.39 2.80 9.30
N VAL A 198 -6.09 3.09 9.15
CA VAL A 198 -5.04 2.10 8.92
C VAL A 198 -3.94 2.16 9.98
N GLY A 199 -3.10 1.16 10.05
CA GLY A 199 -2.00 1.07 11.02
C GLY A 199 -1.86 -0.36 11.55
N LYS A 200 -0.78 -0.60 12.30
CA LYS A 200 -0.49 -1.92 12.86
C LYS A 200 -1.60 -2.46 13.77
N PRO A 201 -1.61 -3.76 14.05
CA PRO A 201 -2.47 -4.35 15.08
C PRO A 201 -2.33 -3.63 16.43
N ASN A 202 -3.40 -3.58 17.20
CA ASN A 202 -3.43 -2.96 18.54
C ASN A 202 -3.07 -1.45 18.62
N ALA A 203 -2.93 -0.75 17.48
CA ALA A 203 -2.76 0.72 17.48
C ALA A 203 -4.00 1.48 17.98
N GLY A 204 -5.15 0.80 18.13
CA GLY A 204 -6.39 1.37 18.64
C GLY A 204 -7.42 1.77 17.58
N LYS A 205 -7.31 1.22 16.38
CA LYS A 205 -8.23 1.49 15.24
C LYS A 205 -9.71 1.30 15.60
N SER A 206 -10.04 0.17 16.23
CA SER A 206 -11.43 -0.14 16.66
C SER A 206 -11.93 0.82 17.74
N SER A 207 -11.04 1.25 18.65
CA SER A 207 -11.40 2.23 19.68
C SER A 207 -11.68 3.60 19.07
N LEU A 208 -10.85 4.04 18.13
CA LEU A 208 -11.07 5.29 17.41
C LEU A 208 -12.36 5.22 16.61
N LEU A 209 -12.57 4.18 15.80
CA LEU A 209 -13.80 4.00 15.04
C LEU A 209 -15.05 4.08 15.91
N ASN A 210 -15.06 3.38 17.04
CA ASN A 210 -16.21 3.38 17.95
C ASN A 210 -16.48 4.78 18.55
N LYS A 211 -15.43 5.55 18.81
CA LYS A 211 -15.56 6.93 19.26
C LYS A 211 -16.11 7.83 18.18
N LEU A 212 -15.56 7.80 16.97
CA LEU A 212 -16.01 8.61 15.84
C LEU A 212 -17.48 8.33 15.50
N VAL A 213 -17.88 7.06 15.47
CA VAL A 213 -19.28 6.66 15.19
C VAL A 213 -20.23 6.98 16.35
N GLY A 214 -19.73 7.00 17.59
CA GLY A 214 -20.56 7.27 18.80
C GLY A 214 -20.74 8.76 19.12
N GLU A 215 -19.81 9.63 18.71
CA GLU A 215 -19.83 11.08 18.97
C GLU A 215 -20.61 11.84 17.87
N GLU A 216 -20.50 11.37 16.63
CA GLU A 216 -21.28 11.89 15.50
C GLU A 216 -22.65 11.21 15.48
N ARG A 217 -23.73 11.95 15.09
CA ARG A 217 -25.05 11.35 14.82
C ARG A 217 -24.94 10.47 13.58
N ALA A 218 -24.36 9.26 13.77
CA ALA A 218 -24.28 8.29 12.71
C ALA A 218 -25.72 7.96 12.28
N ILE A 219 -26.15 8.52 11.17
CA ILE A 219 -27.23 7.93 10.40
C ILE A 219 -26.60 6.66 9.81
N VAL A 220 -26.53 5.61 10.63
CA VAL A 220 -26.24 4.27 10.16
C VAL A 220 -27.45 3.89 9.32
N SER A 221 -27.41 4.27 8.06
CA SER A 221 -28.34 3.73 7.07
C SER A 221 -27.69 2.44 6.54
N PRO A 222 -28.11 1.27 7.02
CA PRO A 222 -27.93 0.06 6.25
C PRO A 222 -28.96 0.15 5.12
N ILE A 223 -28.66 0.86 4.05
CA ILE A 223 -29.45 0.76 2.83
C ILE A 223 -29.01 -0.54 2.17
N PRO A 224 -29.79 -1.63 2.25
CA PRO A 224 -29.50 -2.86 1.54
C PRO A 224 -29.67 -2.53 0.04
N GLY A 225 -28.56 -2.55 -0.71
CA GLY A 225 -28.62 -2.50 -2.16
C GLY A 225 -27.78 -1.44 -2.88
N THR A 226 -27.17 -0.49 -2.18
CA THR A 226 -26.36 0.59 -2.82
C THR A 226 -24.88 0.57 -2.48
N THR A 227 -24.44 -0.28 -1.55
CA THR A 227 -23.01 -0.49 -1.27
C THR A 227 -22.68 -1.97 -1.40
N ARG A 228 -21.89 -2.34 -2.41
CA ARG A 228 -21.35 -3.69 -2.59
C ARG A 228 -20.50 -4.18 -1.42
N ASP A 229 -20.06 -3.29 -0.56
CA ASP A 229 -19.33 -3.61 0.65
C ASP A 229 -20.18 -3.29 1.89
N ALA A 230 -20.85 -4.32 2.42
CA ALA A 230 -21.52 -4.28 3.75
C ALA A 230 -20.53 -3.98 4.91
N THR A 231 -19.33 -3.52 4.58
CA THR A 231 -18.20 -3.30 5.48
C THR A 231 -17.96 -1.83 5.82
N ASP A 232 -18.52 -0.89 5.07
CA ASP A 232 -18.32 0.55 5.24
C ASP A 232 -19.36 1.18 6.18
N THR A 233 -19.05 2.34 6.76
CA THR A 233 -19.99 3.07 7.62
C THR A 233 -20.06 4.52 7.18
N LYS A 234 -21.25 5.00 6.81
CA LYS A 234 -21.51 6.40 6.48
C LYS A 234 -21.84 7.19 7.75
N ILE A 235 -21.26 8.36 7.88
CA ILE A 235 -21.48 9.32 8.95
C ILE A 235 -21.69 10.71 8.37
N ASP A 236 -22.47 11.56 9.02
CA ASP A 236 -22.58 12.98 8.70
C ASP A 236 -21.65 13.78 9.61
N VAL A 237 -20.80 14.60 9.01
CA VAL A 237 -19.90 15.50 9.73
C VAL A 237 -20.20 16.93 9.27
N ASN A 238 -20.94 17.68 10.07
CA ASN A 238 -21.33 19.07 9.76
C ASN A 238 -22.02 19.24 8.40
N GLY A 239 -22.85 18.28 8.00
CA GLY A 239 -23.56 18.29 6.72
C GLY A 239 -22.78 17.74 5.54
N LEU A 240 -21.58 17.21 5.76
CA LEU A 240 -20.77 16.49 4.77
C LEU A 240 -20.90 14.98 5.00
N GLU A 241 -21.22 14.24 3.95
CA GLU A 241 -21.24 12.77 4.01
C GLU A 241 -19.82 12.22 3.96
N VAL A 242 -19.45 11.47 5.00
CA VAL A 242 -18.16 10.80 5.13
C VAL A 242 -18.37 9.30 5.19
N THR A 243 -17.64 8.55 4.38
CA THR A 243 -17.65 7.09 4.38
C THR A 243 -16.38 6.55 5.02
N LEU A 244 -16.50 5.91 6.19
CA LEU A 244 -15.42 5.19 6.84
C LEU A 244 -15.27 3.80 6.20
N ILE A 245 -14.13 3.55 5.58
CA ILE A 245 -13.86 2.34 4.79
C ILE A 245 -13.51 1.16 5.68
N ASP A 246 -14.00 -0.05 5.32
CA ASP A 246 -13.70 -1.35 5.95
C ASP A 246 -13.96 -1.42 7.47
N THR A 247 -15.00 -0.77 7.94
CA THR A 247 -15.34 -0.72 9.37
C THR A 247 -15.74 -2.07 9.96
N ALA A 248 -16.34 -2.98 9.17
CA ALA A 248 -16.72 -4.32 9.63
C ALA A 248 -15.48 -5.18 9.93
N GLY A 249 -14.41 -5.05 9.15
CA GLY A 249 -13.13 -5.68 9.44
C GLY A 249 -12.52 -5.18 10.76
N ILE A 250 -12.65 -3.90 11.04
CA ILE A 250 -12.22 -3.28 12.29
C ILE A 250 -13.09 -3.73 13.48
N ARG A 251 -14.44 -3.80 13.32
CA ARG A 251 -15.38 -4.18 14.38
C ARG A 251 -15.33 -5.66 14.76
N LYS A 252 -15.22 -6.58 13.78
CA LYS A 252 -15.18 -8.01 14.04
C LYS A 252 -13.98 -8.43 14.91
N ARG A 253 -12.86 -7.73 14.79
CA ARG A 253 -11.62 -8.02 15.54
C ARG A 253 -11.68 -7.57 17.01
N GLY A 254 -12.48 -6.59 17.37
CA GLY A 254 -12.67 -6.18 18.77
C GLY A 254 -13.30 -7.27 19.66
N LYS A 255 -13.76 -8.40 19.07
CA LYS A 255 -14.41 -9.52 19.78
C LYS A 255 -13.65 -10.85 19.72
N ILE A 256 -12.50 -10.95 19.01
CA ILE A 256 -11.75 -12.20 18.80
C ILE A 256 -10.36 -12.08 19.42
N GLU A 257 -10.03 -13.05 20.26
CA GLU A 257 -8.79 -13.20 20.99
C GLU A 257 -7.54 -13.42 20.10
N HIS A 258 -6.38 -13.12 20.66
CA HIS A 258 -5.00 -13.26 20.22
C HIS A 258 -4.74 -14.37 19.19
N GLY A 259 -4.38 -14.02 17.94
CA GLY A 259 -3.88 -14.96 16.95
C GLY A 259 -4.13 -14.60 15.47
N VAL A 260 -4.91 -13.54 15.18
CA VAL A 260 -5.33 -13.20 13.80
C VAL A 260 -4.83 -11.80 13.38
N GLU A 261 -3.83 -11.25 14.08
CA GLU A 261 -3.47 -9.83 13.96
C GLU A 261 -2.56 -9.48 12.75
N GLU A 262 -1.89 -10.48 12.18
CA GLU A 262 -0.92 -10.28 11.08
C GLU A 262 -1.56 -9.97 9.72
N TYR A 263 -2.87 -10.25 9.58
CA TYR A 263 -3.63 -10.04 8.32
C TYR A 263 -4.04 -8.59 8.06
N SER A 264 -3.64 -7.67 8.93
CA SER A 264 -4.08 -6.27 8.88
C SER A 264 -3.48 -5.48 7.71
N VAL A 265 -2.35 -5.90 7.17
CA VAL A 265 -1.59 -5.11 6.17
C VAL A 265 -2.29 -5.12 4.81
N LEU A 266 -2.61 -6.31 4.26
CA LEU A 266 -3.32 -6.43 2.96
C LEU A 266 -4.66 -5.71 2.96
N ARG A 267 -5.40 -5.82 4.07
CA ARG A 267 -6.66 -5.11 4.23
C ARG A 267 -6.47 -3.60 4.33
N SER A 268 -5.40 -3.16 5.02
CA SER A 268 -5.05 -1.75 5.07
C SER A 268 -4.77 -1.20 3.66
N PHE A 269 -4.17 -1.98 2.78
CA PHE A 269 -3.91 -1.58 1.40
C PHE A 269 -5.21 -1.46 0.59
N LYS A 270 -6.11 -2.45 0.65
CA LYS A 270 -7.44 -2.33 0.01
C LYS A 270 -8.20 -1.10 0.50
N ALA A 271 -8.14 -0.83 1.79
CA ALA A 271 -8.79 0.35 2.36
C ALA A 271 -8.13 1.66 1.88
N ILE A 272 -6.79 1.72 1.81
CA ILE A 272 -6.05 2.89 1.30
C ILE A 272 -6.39 3.15 -0.16
N GLU A 273 -6.41 2.12 -1.02
CA GLU A 273 -6.72 2.29 -2.44
C GLU A 273 -8.09 2.95 -2.66
N ARG A 274 -9.11 2.59 -1.85
CA ARG A 274 -10.47 3.13 -1.92
C ARG A 274 -10.64 4.49 -1.26
N ALA A 275 -9.75 4.87 -0.36
CA ALA A 275 -9.86 6.10 0.42
C ALA A 275 -9.38 7.34 -0.34
N ASP A 276 -9.90 8.49 0.06
CA ASP A 276 -9.37 9.82 -0.29
C ASP A 276 -8.33 10.25 0.75
N VAL A 277 -8.61 9.96 2.02
CA VAL A 277 -7.74 10.28 3.15
C VAL A 277 -7.47 9.04 4.01
N ALA A 278 -6.21 8.76 4.30
CA ALA A 278 -5.79 7.71 5.22
C ALA A 278 -5.46 8.30 6.60
N LEU A 279 -6.07 7.76 7.66
CA LEU A 279 -5.71 8.01 9.05
C LEU A 279 -4.69 6.94 9.48
N LEU A 280 -3.40 7.28 9.46
CA LEU A 280 -2.34 6.37 9.87
C LEU A 280 -2.21 6.37 11.40
N MET A 281 -2.71 5.30 12.03
CA MET A 281 -2.68 5.13 13.48
C MET A 281 -1.32 4.62 13.97
N ILE A 282 -0.67 5.36 14.83
CA ILE A 282 0.58 5.00 15.50
C ILE A 282 0.34 4.84 17.00
N ASP A 283 0.87 3.78 17.59
CA ASP A 283 0.84 3.57 19.04
C ASP A 283 1.98 4.35 19.72
N ALA A 284 1.66 5.36 20.52
CA ALA A 284 2.63 6.19 21.22
C ALA A 284 3.54 5.38 22.16
N THR A 285 3.06 4.25 22.71
CA THR A 285 3.84 3.44 23.66
C THR A 285 4.97 2.66 23.00
N THR A 286 4.86 2.36 21.70
CA THR A 286 5.85 1.60 20.95
C THR A 286 6.60 2.46 19.92
N GLY A 287 6.03 3.63 19.55
CA GLY A 287 6.54 4.46 18.46
C GLY A 287 6.32 3.86 17.08
N ILE A 288 7.01 4.40 16.08
CA ILE A 288 6.95 3.92 14.70
C ILE A 288 7.70 2.59 14.57
N THR A 289 7.08 1.66 13.87
CA THR A 289 7.66 0.35 13.54
C THR A 289 7.86 0.25 12.01
N ALA A 290 8.63 -0.74 11.55
CA ALA A 290 8.79 -1.02 10.12
C ALA A 290 7.45 -1.21 9.40
N GLN A 291 6.48 -1.85 10.06
CA GLN A 291 5.12 -2.03 9.51
C GLN A 291 4.38 -0.69 9.32
N ASP A 292 4.51 0.24 10.27
CA ASP A 292 3.90 1.57 10.14
C ASP A 292 4.55 2.35 8.99
N ALA A 293 5.88 2.24 8.82
CA ALA A 293 6.61 2.85 7.71
C ALA A 293 6.21 2.25 6.33
N HIS A 294 5.98 0.93 6.26
CA HIS A 294 5.49 0.28 5.03
C HIS A 294 4.08 0.77 4.65
N ILE A 295 3.17 0.88 5.63
CA ILE A 295 1.82 1.41 5.38
C ILE A 295 1.91 2.86 4.91
N ALA A 296 2.77 3.68 5.53
CA ALA A 296 3.02 5.07 5.11
C ALA A 296 3.57 5.16 3.68
N GLY A 297 4.51 4.28 3.32
CA GLY A 297 5.05 4.17 1.96
C GLY A 297 3.96 3.87 0.94
N PHE A 298 3.06 2.92 1.25
CA PHE A 298 1.95 2.59 0.36
C PHE A 298 0.94 3.74 0.19
N ILE A 299 0.63 4.48 1.28
CA ILE A 299 -0.22 5.68 1.19
C ILE A 299 0.38 6.68 0.19
N LEU A 300 1.70 6.85 0.20
CA LEU A 300 2.42 7.73 -0.72
C LEU A 300 2.41 7.19 -2.16
N GLU A 301 2.67 5.90 -2.36
CA GLU A 301 2.66 5.23 -3.68
C GLU A 301 1.29 5.34 -4.36
N GLU A 302 0.20 5.21 -3.59
CA GLU A 302 -1.17 5.40 -4.08
C GLU A 302 -1.60 6.88 -4.15
N TRP A 303 -0.69 7.81 -3.91
CA TRP A 303 -0.96 9.25 -3.96
C TRP A 303 -2.12 9.69 -3.08
N LYS A 304 -2.34 9.01 -1.95
CA LYS A 304 -3.43 9.33 -1.03
C LYS A 304 -3.02 10.37 -0.01
N SER A 305 -3.99 11.17 0.40
CA SER A 305 -3.80 12.11 1.50
C SER A 305 -3.68 11.39 2.83
N CYS A 306 -2.94 11.95 3.78
CA CYS A 306 -2.64 11.30 5.05
C CYS A 306 -2.73 12.24 6.24
N VAL A 307 -3.25 11.72 7.35
CA VAL A 307 -3.15 12.28 8.70
C VAL A 307 -2.53 11.24 9.61
N VAL A 308 -1.43 11.56 10.27
CA VAL A 308 -0.83 10.66 11.26
C VAL A 308 -1.50 10.89 12.62
N VAL A 309 -2.08 9.83 13.18
CA VAL A 309 -2.81 9.84 14.44
C VAL A 309 -2.03 9.05 15.48
N VAL A 310 -1.33 9.76 16.38
CA VAL A 310 -0.56 9.19 17.48
C VAL A 310 -1.51 8.90 18.63
N ASN A 311 -1.90 7.65 18.79
CA ASN A 311 -2.88 7.18 19.76
C ASN A 311 -2.23 6.65 21.06
N LYS A 312 -3.03 6.39 22.06
CA LYS A 312 -2.62 6.00 23.42
C LYS A 312 -1.76 7.06 24.13
N TRP A 313 -2.00 8.31 23.79
CA TRP A 313 -1.28 9.43 24.39
C TRP A 313 -1.51 9.55 25.92
N ASP A 314 -2.58 8.95 26.43
CA ASP A 314 -2.85 8.81 27.88
C ASP A 314 -1.86 7.90 28.61
N ALA A 315 -1.24 6.95 27.92
CA ALA A 315 -0.31 5.97 28.50
C ALA A 315 1.17 6.43 28.47
N VAL A 316 1.47 7.58 27.88
CA VAL A 316 2.82 8.14 27.81
C VAL A 316 3.07 9.05 29.01
N GLU A 317 4.20 8.86 29.68
CA GLU A 317 4.69 9.83 30.69
C GLU A 317 5.09 11.12 29.98
N LYS A 318 4.62 12.27 30.48
CA LYS A 318 4.71 13.56 29.79
C LYS A 318 5.47 14.57 30.61
N ASP A 319 6.41 15.21 29.97
CA ASP A 319 7.03 16.46 30.39
C ASP A 319 6.73 17.58 29.38
N ALA A 320 7.36 18.74 29.54
CA ALA A 320 7.15 19.89 28.69
C ALA A 320 7.64 19.68 27.23
N PHE A 321 8.54 18.72 27.00
CA PHE A 321 9.20 18.49 25.71
C PHE A 321 8.76 17.20 25.01
N THR A 322 8.06 16.32 25.71
CA THR A 322 7.66 14.98 25.21
C THR A 322 6.98 15.04 23.83
N MET A 323 6.04 15.97 23.63
CA MET A 323 5.32 16.09 22.36
C MET A 323 6.26 16.53 21.21
N GLU A 324 7.19 17.42 21.50
CA GLU A 324 8.16 17.91 20.51
C GLU A 324 9.16 16.80 20.13
N GLU A 325 9.63 16.02 21.10
CA GLU A 325 10.52 14.89 20.85
C GLU A 325 9.84 13.81 20.02
N PHE A 326 8.58 13.46 20.34
CA PHE A 326 7.79 12.55 19.52
C PHE A 326 7.59 13.07 18.11
N THR A 327 7.26 14.35 17.96
CA THR A 327 7.11 14.99 16.65
C THR A 327 8.40 14.89 15.84
N ARG A 328 9.54 15.22 16.45
CA ARG A 328 10.86 15.15 15.80
C ARG A 328 11.20 13.72 15.36
N LYS A 329 10.95 12.74 16.24
CA LYS A 329 11.17 11.32 15.93
C LYS A 329 10.29 10.85 14.78
N ILE A 330 8.99 11.13 14.81
CA ILE A 330 8.06 10.77 13.73
C ILE A 330 8.49 11.41 12.41
N ARG A 331 8.89 12.69 12.41
CA ARG A 331 9.38 13.38 11.21
C ARG A 331 10.68 12.77 10.67
N SER A 332 11.55 12.28 11.55
CA SER A 332 12.78 11.57 11.16
C SER A 332 12.46 10.21 10.54
N ASP A 333 11.55 9.45 11.15
CA ASP A 333 11.21 8.08 10.72
C ASP A 333 10.35 8.08 9.45
N LEU A 334 9.51 9.12 9.25
CA LEU A 334 8.66 9.34 8.07
C LEU A 334 9.12 10.57 7.27
N ASN A 335 10.42 10.71 7.03
CA ASN A 335 11.02 11.87 6.36
C ASN A 335 10.56 12.09 4.91
N PHE A 336 9.97 11.06 4.31
CA PHE A 336 9.38 11.11 2.97
C PHE A 336 7.95 11.68 2.97
N MET A 337 7.35 11.91 4.16
CA MET A 337 6.01 12.47 4.36
C MET A 337 6.02 13.58 5.42
N ASP A 338 6.96 14.50 5.37
CA ASP A 338 7.13 15.57 6.37
C ASP A 338 5.99 16.60 6.36
N TYR A 339 5.21 16.64 5.28
CA TYR A 339 4.06 17.51 5.08
C TYR A 339 2.76 17.02 5.75
N VAL A 340 2.72 15.81 6.32
CA VAL A 340 1.50 15.27 6.93
C VAL A 340 1.25 15.87 8.31
N PRO A 341 0.00 16.22 8.67
CA PRO A 341 -0.34 16.67 10.01
C PRO A 341 -0.24 15.53 11.02
N LEU A 342 0.18 15.86 12.24
CA LEU A 342 0.26 14.94 13.37
C LEU A 342 -0.78 15.31 14.41
N LEU A 343 -1.59 14.34 14.85
CA LEU A 343 -2.55 14.48 15.94
C LEU A 343 -2.20 13.53 17.07
N PHE A 344 -2.10 14.03 18.29
CA PHE A 344 -1.86 13.25 19.50
C PHE A 344 -3.17 13.06 20.25
N ILE A 345 -3.70 11.83 20.27
CA ILE A 345 -5.02 11.50 20.80
C ILE A 345 -4.99 10.37 21.83
N SER A 346 -6.09 10.22 22.58
CA SER A 346 -6.40 8.99 23.26
C SER A 346 -7.80 8.52 22.86
N ALA A 347 -7.87 7.51 22.02
CA ALA A 347 -9.14 6.89 21.66
C ALA A 347 -9.85 6.22 22.87
N LYS A 348 -9.09 5.88 23.93
CA LYS A 348 -9.61 5.32 25.16
C LYS A 348 -10.38 6.37 25.99
N THR A 349 -9.77 7.52 26.20
CA THR A 349 -10.35 8.60 27.05
C THR A 349 -11.21 9.57 26.24
N GLY A 350 -11.12 9.60 24.90
CA GLY A 350 -11.74 10.59 24.03
C GLY A 350 -10.92 11.86 23.82
N GLN A 351 -9.73 11.98 24.44
CA GLN A 351 -8.90 13.17 24.35
C GLN A 351 -8.54 13.50 22.89
N ARG A 352 -8.92 14.68 22.41
CA ARG A 352 -8.65 15.23 21.08
C ARG A 352 -9.15 14.37 19.90
N VAL A 353 -10.08 13.45 20.13
CA VAL A 353 -10.69 12.64 19.06
C VAL A 353 -11.56 13.51 18.17
N ASP A 354 -12.19 14.53 18.72
CA ASP A 354 -12.96 15.58 18.03
C ASP A 354 -12.19 16.32 16.94
N GLN A 355 -10.85 16.31 16.97
CA GLN A 355 -9.99 16.96 15.98
C GLN A 355 -9.69 16.08 14.75
N VAL A 356 -9.98 14.77 14.81
CA VAL A 356 -9.55 13.81 13.78
C VAL A 356 -10.31 14.01 12.47
N LEU A 357 -11.64 14.02 12.51
CA LEU A 357 -12.45 14.22 11.31
C LEU A 357 -12.30 15.62 10.71
N PRO A 358 -12.34 16.73 11.49
CA PRO A 358 -12.06 18.06 10.94
C PRO A 358 -10.69 18.15 10.26
N MET A 359 -9.64 17.51 10.80
CA MET A 359 -8.33 17.49 10.16
C MET A 359 -8.35 16.68 8.86
N ALA A 360 -9.01 15.55 8.81
CA ALA A 360 -9.16 14.75 7.60
C ALA A 360 -9.91 15.52 6.49
N LEU A 361 -10.98 16.22 6.84
CA LEU A 361 -11.73 17.06 5.91
C LEU A 361 -10.88 18.22 5.38
N ARG A 362 -10.11 18.87 6.25
CA ARG A 362 -9.17 19.92 5.86
C ARG A 362 -8.12 19.40 4.87
N VAL A 363 -7.56 18.22 5.12
CA VAL A 363 -6.58 17.58 4.22
C VAL A 363 -7.21 17.26 2.87
N GLN A 364 -8.48 16.84 2.85
CA GLN A 364 -9.22 16.61 1.60
C GLN A 364 -9.48 17.92 0.83
N GLU A 365 -9.79 19.00 1.52
CA GLU A 365 -9.93 20.33 0.92
C GLU A 365 -8.61 20.78 0.27
N GLU A 366 -7.49 20.64 0.97
CA GLU A 366 -6.14 20.92 0.46
C GLU A 366 -5.80 20.08 -0.79
N ARG A 367 -6.27 18.79 -0.84
CA ARG A 367 -6.10 17.91 -1.99
C ARG A 367 -6.78 18.44 -3.24
N LEU A 368 -7.98 19.00 -3.10
CA LEU A 368 -8.79 19.48 -4.20
C LEU A 368 -8.40 20.91 -4.62
N ALA A 369 -7.49 21.57 -3.89
CA ALA A 369 -7.05 22.93 -4.18
C ALA A 369 -6.52 23.08 -5.60
N ARG A 370 -6.95 24.12 -6.29
CA ARG A 370 -6.54 24.42 -7.67
C ARG A 370 -5.79 25.74 -7.75
N LEU A 371 -4.55 25.65 -8.21
CA LEU A 371 -3.71 26.82 -8.44
C LEU A 371 -3.85 27.31 -9.89
N THR A 372 -3.85 28.62 -10.06
CA THR A 372 -3.80 29.22 -11.39
C THR A 372 -2.42 29.06 -12.02
N THR A 373 -2.36 28.95 -13.34
CA THR A 373 -1.10 28.86 -14.09
C THR A 373 -0.13 29.99 -13.75
N SER A 374 -0.65 31.20 -13.51
CA SER A 374 0.18 32.35 -13.11
C SER A 374 0.90 32.12 -11.78
N LYS A 375 0.19 31.64 -10.76
CA LYS A 375 0.76 31.31 -9.43
C LYS A 375 1.86 30.26 -9.53
N ILE A 376 1.60 29.21 -10.31
CA ILE A 376 2.57 28.12 -10.50
C ILE A 376 3.84 28.65 -11.17
N ASN A 377 3.70 29.46 -12.21
CA ASN A 377 4.86 30.05 -12.91
C ASN A 377 5.64 31.01 -12.03
N GLU A 378 4.98 31.76 -11.15
CA GLU A 378 5.67 32.61 -10.17
C GLU A 378 6.58 31.79 -9.24
N VAL A 379 6.09 30.64 -8.73
CA VAL A 379 6.92 29.72 -7.90
C VAL A 379 8.08 29.15 -8.72
N ILE A 380 7.83 28.70 -9.96
CA ILE A 380 8.87 28.13 -10.80
C ILE A 380 9.98 29.18 -11.08
N HIS A 381 9.61 30.42 -11.37
CA HIS A 381 10.59 31.48 -11.59
C HIS A 381 11.37 31.82 -10.33
N LYS A 382 10.69 32.01 -9.18
CA LYS A 382 11.36 32.21 -7.88
C LYS A 382 12.33 31.07 -7.55
N ALA A 383 11.92 29.82 -7.82
CA ALA A 383 12.75 28.66 -7.57
C ALA A 383 13.99 28.62 -8.48
N GLN A 384 13.84 28.96 -9.76
CA GLN A 384 14.97 29.03 -10.70
C GLN A 384 15.96 30.14 -10.34
N ASP A 385 15.46 31.31 -9.91
CA ASP A 385 16.29 32.46 -9.52
C ASP A 385 17.07 32.14 -8.23
N ALA A 386 16.44 31.45 -7.26
CA ALA A 386 17.07 31.09 -6.00
C ALA A 386 18.10 29.97 -6.15
N HIS A 387 17.78 28.94 -6.94
CA HIS A 387 18.65 27.80 -7.18
C HIS A 387 18.62 27.39 -8.65
N PRO A 388 19.49 27.99 -9.48
CA PRO A 388 19.65 27.59 -10.88
C PRO A 388 20.04 26.11 -10.99
N HIS A 389 19.43 25.41 -11.91
CA HIS A 389 19.71 24.01 -12.14
C HIS A 389 21.17 23.82 -12.59
N PRO A 390 21.96 22.91 -12.00
CA PRO A 390 23.33 22.63 -12.44
C PRO A 390 23.34 22.13 -13.90
N SER A 391 24.34 22.55 -14.68
CA SER A 391 24.52 22.03 -16.04
C SER A 391 25.05 20.59 -16.00
N HIS A 392 24.46 19.72 -16.79
CA HIS A 392 24.92 18.36 -16.97
C HIS A 392 25.45 18.16 -18.39
N ALA A 393 26.72 17.74 -18.54
CA ALA A 393 27.37 17.53 -19.84
C ALA A 393 27.29 18.76 -20.78
N GLY A 394 27.41 19.98 -20.26
CA GLY A 394 27.34 21.21 -21.04
C GLY A 394 25.92 21.65 -21.46
N ARG A 395 24.90 20.90 -21.05
CA ARG A 395 23.48 21.24 -21.29
C ARG A 395 22.84 21.71 -19.99
N GLN A 396 22.12 22.81 -20.07
CA GLN A 396 21.40 23.40 -18.95
C GLN A 396 19.90 23.09 -19.08
N LEU A 397 19.27 22.67 -17.99
CA LEU A 397 17.82 22.54 -17.91
C LEU A 397 17.18 23.92 -18.03
N LYS A 398 16.15 24.04 -18.87
CA LYS A 398 15.31 25.23 -18.98
C LYS A 398 13.88 24.79 -18.72
N MET A 399 13.23 25.41 -17.71
CA MET A 399 11.80 25.27 -17.47
C MET A 399 11.11 26.47 -18.14
N PHE A 400 10.13 26.19 -18.99
CA PHE A 400 9.44 27.23 -19.76
C PHE A 400 8.19 27.73 -19.03
N TYR A 401 7.38 26.80 -18.55
CA TYR A 401 6.18 27.11 -17.76
C TYR A 401 5.66 25.84 -17.09
N GLY A 402 4.79 26.02 -16.10
CA GLY A 402 4.08 24.93 -15.42
C GLY A 402 2.59 25.20 -15.34
N THR A 403 1.82 24.14 -15.21
CA THR A 403 0.36 24.21 -15.01
C THR A 403 -0.11 23.02 -14.18
N GLN A 404 -1.18 23.22 -13.40
CA GLN A 404 -1.85 22.11 -12.72
C GLN A 404 -2.81 21.43 -13.69
N VAL A 405 -2.51 20.17 -14.03
CA VAL A 405 -3.31 19.39 -15.00
C VAL A 405 -4.39 18.56 -14.32
N ARG A 406 -4.23 18.27 -13.01
CA ARG A 406 -5.15 17.49 -12.21
C ARG A 406 -5.15 17.98 -10.76
N SER A 407 -6.32 17.91 -10.09
CA SER A 407 -6.43 18.26 -8.66
C SER A 407 -6.41 17.05 -7.76
N ASP A 408 -6.80 15.89 -8.24
CA ASP A 408 -6.87 14.66 -7.46
C ASP A 408 -6.10 13.50 -8.14
N PRO A 409 -4.86 13.18 -7.69
CA PRO A 409 -4.01 13.99 -6.80
C PRO A 409 -3.52 15.27 -7.48
N PRO A 410 -3.12 16.31 -6.71
CA PRO A 410 -2.54 17.54 -7.26
C PRO A 410 -1.36 17.20 -8.18
N THR A 411 -1.54 17.43 -9.48
CA THR A 411 -0.54 17.07 -10.49
C THR A 411 -0.14 18.31 -11.28
N PHE A 412 1.14 18.65 -11.22
CA PHE A 412 1.74 19.77 -11.90
C PHE A 412 2.57 19.27 -13.08
N MET A 413 2.27 19.77 -14.26
CA MET A 413 3.06 19.51 -15.46
C MET A 413 3.99 20.69 -15.71
N ILE A 414 5.30 20.42 -15.74
CA ILE A 414 6.34 21.42 -16.02
C ILE A 414 6.92 21.14 -17.41
N TYR A 415 6.85 22.12 -18.27
CA TYR A 415 7.40 22.03 -19.62
C TYR A 415 8.86 22.47 -19.62
N VAL A 416 9.73 21.58 -20.08
CA VAL A 416 11.18 21.71 -20.07
C VAL A 416 11.76 21.50 -21.47
N ASN A 417 13.01 21.95 -21.67
CA ASN A 417 13.74 21.62 -22.92
C ASN A 417 14.05 20.13 -23.05
N GLU A 418 14.50 19.48 -21.99
CA GLU A 418 14.86 18.06 -22.00
C GLU A 418 14.51 17.43 -20.63
N PRO A 419 13.46 16.55 -20.55
CA PRO A 419 13.03 15.93 -19.30
C PRO A 419 14.13 15.15 -18.57
N LYS A 420 15.04 14.50 -19.30
CA LYS A 420 16.16 13.72 -18.71
C LYS A 420 17.14 14.56 -17.91
N LEU A 421 17.16 15.88 -18.08
CA LEU A 421 18.00 16.78 -17.28
C LEU A 421 17.38 17.13 -15.93
N MET A 422 16.08 16.83 -15.74
CA MET A 422 15.39 17.07 -14.48
C MET A 422 15.77 15.99 -13.47
N HIS A 423 16.69 16.31 -12.56
CA HIS A 423 17.09 15.40 -11.50
C HIS A 423 16.03 15.36 -10.39
N PHE A 424 15.86 14.21 -9.74
CA PHE A 424 14.87 14.01 -8.68
C PHE A 424 15.02 14.99 -7.51
N THR A 425 16.25 15.36 -7.14
CA THR A 425 16.50 16.34 -6.06
C THR A 425 15.92 17.71 -6.41
N TYR A 426 15.91 18.09 -7.69
CA TYR A 426 15.33 19.34 -8.13
C TYR A 426 13.79 19.29 -8.17
N LEU A 427 13.22 18.12 -8.53
CA LEU A 427 11.77 17.91 -8.40
C LEU A 427 11.31 18.06 -6.95
N ARG A 428 12.05 17.48 -6.01
CA ARG A 428 11.80 17.61 -4.58
C ARG A 428 11.93 19.05 -4.08
N TYR A 429 12.92 19.76 -4.59
CA TYR A 429 13.08 21.19 -4.31
C TYR A 429 11.86 22.00 -4.81
N LEU A 430 11.40 21.76 -6.04
CA LEU A 430 10.21 22.40 -6.59
C LEU A 430 8.94 22.07 -5.80
N GLU A 431 8.77 20.81 -5.40
CA GLU A 431 7.69 20.40 -4.53
C GLU A 431 7.69 21.19 -3.22
N ASN A 432 8.85 21.31 -2.57
CA ASN A 432 9.00 22.07 -1.33
C ASN A 432 8.68 23.56 -1.53
N GLN A 433 9.05 24.15 -2.68
CA GLN A 433 8.71 25.53 -3.00
C GLN A 433 7.19 25.72 -3.19
N ILE A 434 6.53 24.79 -3.89
CA ILE A 434 5.06 24.82 -4.07
C ILE A 434 4.38 24.68 -2.70
N ARG A 435 4.84 23.79 -1.82
CA ARG A 435 4.30 23.61 -0.46
C ARG A 435 4.51 24.85 0.42
N ALA A 436 5.68 25.45 0.36
CA ALA A 436 5.99 26.63 1.16
C ALA A 436 5.08 27.82 0.82
N GLU A 437 4.68 27.95 -0.44
CA GLU A 437 3.83 29.05 -0.90
C GLU A 437 2.31 28.75 -0.77
N TYR A 438 1.89 27.48 -0.97
CA TYR A 438 0.47 27.13 -1.14
C TYR A 438 -0.04 26.03 -0.21
N GLY A 439 0.79 25.47 0.67
CA GLY A 439 0.39 24.48 1.66
C GLY A 439 0.35 23.05 1.12
N PHE A 440 -0.81 22.54 0.72
CA PHE A 440 -1.05 21.12 0.42
C PHE A 440 -0.77 20.22 1.63
N LEU A 441 -1.28 20.66 2.79
CA LEU A 441 -1.14 19.92 4.04
C LEU A 441 -1.68 18.49 3.90
N GLY A 442 -0.89 17.49 4.30
CA GLY A 442 -1.28 16.09 4.30
C GLY A 442 -1.47 15.47 2.91
N THR A 443 -1.21 16.19 1.83
CA THR A 443 -1.49 15.75 0.47
C THR A 443 -0.21 15.63 -0.34
N PRO A 444 0.05 14.49 -1.03
CA PRO A 444 1.19 14.33 -1.93
C PRO A 444 1.00 15.18 -3.19
N ILE A 445 2.10 15.75 -3.69
CA ILE A 445 2.13 16.53 -4.93
C ILE A 445 2.87 15.75 -6.01
N LYS A 446 2.23 15.55 -7.15
CA LYS A 446 2.84 14.91 -8.31
C LYS A 446 3.38 15.96 -9.29
N ILE A 447 4.68 15.93 -9.58
CA ILE A 447 5.29 16.78 -10.59
C ILE A 447 5.70 15.92 -11.79
N VAL A 448 5.21 16.27 -12.97
CA VAL A 448 5.51 15.58 -14.23
C VAL A 448 6.21 16.55 -15.16
N THR A 449 7.30 16.12 -15.80
CA THR A 449 8.01 16.94 -16.77
C THR A 449 7.67 16.51 -18.20
N LYS A 450 7.50 17.49 -19.09
CA LYS A 450 7.23 17.24 -20.50
C LYS A 450 8.19 18.06 -21.36
N GLY A 451 8.86 17.38 -22.31
CA GLY A 451 9.67 18.06 -23.30
C GLY A 451 8.81 18.91 -24.24
N ARG A 452 9.21 20.16 -24.47
CA ARG A 452 8.61 20.97 -25.51
C ARG A 452 9.22 20.54 -26.85
N ARG A 453 8.39 20.01 -27.76
CA ARG A 453 8.79 19.89 -29.18
C ARG A 453 8.78 21.31 -29.75
N GLU A 454 9.91 21.72 -30.31
CA GLU A 454 10.01 22.93 -31.12
C GLU A 454 9.10 22.84 -32.34
#